data_461853e105c7c8fcf42ef55c5c07cf8e
#
_entry.id   461853e105c7c8fcf42ef55c5c07cf8e
#
_cell.length_a   1.000
_cell.length_b   1.000
_cell.length_c   1.000
_cell.angle_alpha   90.00
_cell.angle_beta   90.00
_cell.angle_gamma   90.00
#
_symmetry.space_group_name_H-M   'P 1'
#
loop_
_entity.id
_entity.type
_entity.pdbx_description
1 polymer ?
#
loop_
_entity_poly.entity_id
_entity_poly.type
_entity_poly.pdbx_seq_one_letter_code
_entity_poly.pdbx_strand_id
1 'polypeptide(L)'
;SNSMIADDQSGITIYSGRVTIDQGTLHIDAGEVRVISNATEVVQIIASMNADNNELAHYQQEADDNEGLVKAHARLITYFTQQERIHLAGSAFLEQTNDTFRGELLHYDVASGTVDLKGGTKENGGRGNGVLTPKSKK
;
A
#
# COMPACT_ATOMS: atom_id res chain seq x y z
N SER A 1 -2.46 -17.13 7.68
CA SER A 1 -3.46 -16.39 8.46
C SER A 1 -4.13 -17.30 9.46
N ASN A 2 -4.68 -16.71 10.50
CA ASN A 2 -5.32 -17.48 11.54
C ASN A 2 -6.79 -17.73 11.27
N SER A 3 -7.43 -16.93 10.47
CA SER A 3 -8.82 -17.18 10.15
C SER A 3 -9.16 -16.60 8.80
N MET A 4 -10.18 -17.16 8.20
CA MET A 4 -10.64 -16.73 6.90
C MET A 4 -12.15 -16.82 6.88
N ILE A 5 -12.79 -15.77 6.39
CA ILE A 5 -14.23 -15.75 6.21
C ILE A 5 -14.49 -15.38 4.75
N ALA A 6 -15.24 -16.22 4.07
CA ALA A 6 -15.56 -15.99 2.66
C ALA A 6 -17.06 -15.81 2.52
N ASP A 7 -17.46 -14.83 1.70
CA ASP A 7 -18.85 -14.59 1.41
C ASP A 7 -18.98 -14.57 -0.10
N ASP A 8 -19.39 -15.68 -0.67
CA ASP A 8 -19.47 -15.82 -2.11
C ASP A 8 -20.47 -14.88 -2.73
N GLN A 9 -21.52 -14.55 -2.00
CA GLN A 9 -22.57 -13.70 -2.56
C GLN A 9 -22.12 -12.26 -2.68
N SER A 10 -21.36 -11.78 -1.70
CA SER A 10 -20.90 -10.40 -1.72
C SER A 10 -19.56 -10.25 -2.45
N GLY A 11 -18.88 -11.35 -2.70
CA GLY A 11 -17.58 -11.29 -3.32
C GLY A 11 -16.48 -10.83 -2.38
N ILE A 12 -16.69 -10.95 -1.08
CA ILE A 12 -15.71 -10.50 -0.09
C ILE A 12 -15.18 -11.69 0.67
N THR A 13 -13.86 -11.77 0.76
CA THR A 13 -13.17 -12.75 1.60
C THR A 13 -12.34 -11.98 2.61
N ILE A 14 -12.45 -12.33 3.87
CA ILE A 14 -11.73 -11.65 4.94
C ILE A 14 -10.76 -12.63 5.58
N TYR A 15 -9.51 -12.22 5.65
CA TYR A 15 -8.46 -12.96 6.34
C TYR A 15 -8.06 -12.14 7.55
N SER A 16 -7.86 -12.77 8.70
CA SER A 16 -7.43 -12.04 9.88
C SER A 16 -6.43 -12.87 10.66
N GLY A 17 -5.84 -12.23 11.68
CA GLY A 17 -4.69 -12.78 12.36
C GLY A 17 -3.47 -12.20 11.68
N ARG A 18 -2.47 -12.95 11.43
CA ARG A 18 -1.30 -12.47 10.74
C ARG A 18 -1.40 -12.89 9.29
N VAL A 19 -1.65 -11.92 8.41
CA VAL A 19 -1.95 -12.22 7.01
C VAL A 19 -0.80 -11.80 6.12
N THR A 20 -0.38 -12.68 5.25
CA THR A 20 0.66 -12.39 4.27
C THR A 20 0.14 -12.77 2.89
N ILE A 21 0.29 -11.86 1.93
CA ILE A 21 -0.06 -12.13 0.55
C ILE A 21 1.21 -12.00 -0.27
N ASP A 22 1.51 -13.02 -1.05
CA ASP A 22 2.64 -13.01 -1.97
C ASP A 22 2.15 -13.37 -3.35
N GLN A 23 2.41 -12.50 -4.31
CA GLN A 23 2.04 -12.77 -5.69
C GLN A 23 3.04 -12.07 -6.60
N GLY A 24 3.88 -12.84 -7.28
CA GLY A 24 4.95 -12.24 -8.06
C GLY A 24 5.87 -11.44 -7.17
N THR A 25 6.06 -10.17 -7.47
CA THR A 25 6.88 -9.30 -6.63
C THR A 25 6.06 -8.59 -5.56
N LEU A 26 4.75 -8.75 -5.58
CA LEU A 26 3.87 -8.12 -4.61
C LEU A 26 3.90 -8.88 -3.30
N HIS A 27 4.07 -8.15 -2.21
CA HIS A 27 4.09 -8.73 -0.88
C HIS A 27 3.35 -7.80 0.06
N ILE A 28 2.34 -8.31 0.75
CA ILE A 28 1.53 -7.53 1.69
C ILE A 28 1.47 -8.28 3.01
N ASP A 29 1.78 -7.58 4.10
CA ASP A 29 1.62 -8.09 5.45
C ASP A 29 0.67 -7.21 6.22
N ALA A 30 -0.30 -7.80 6.90
CA ALA A 30 -1.29 -7.01 7.61
C ALA A 30 -1.95 -7.84 8.70
N GLY A 31 -2.65 -7.16 9.59
CA GLY A 31 -3.43 -7.84 10.60
C GLY A 31 -4.74 -8.36 10.06
N GLU A 32 -5.28 -7.68 9.06
CA GLU A 32 -6.50 -8.13 8.41
C GLU A 32 -6.42 -7.76 6.95
N VAL A 33 -6.88 -8.64 6.08
CA VAL A 33 -6.93 -8.37 4.64
C VAL A 33 -8.30 -8.75 4.15
N ARG A 34 -8.93 -7.83 3.41
CA ARG A 34 -10.19 -8.10 2.72
C ARG A 34 -9.92 -8.14 1.25
N VAL A 35 -10.37 -9.20 0.61
CA VAL A 35 -10.21 -9.36 -0.82
C VAL A 35 -11.57 -9.25 -1.44
N ILE A 36 -11.74 -8.30 -2.34
CA ILE A 36 -13.02 -8.05 -2.99
C ILE A 36 -12.90 -8.49 -4.42
N SER A 37 -13.82 -9.36 -4.83
CA SER A 37 -13.80 -9.94 -6.15
C SER A 37 -15.12 -9.72 -6.85
N ASN A 38 -15.08 -9.63 -8.18
CA ASN A 38 -16.30 -9.71 -8.95
C ASN A 38 -16.40 -11.13 -9.51
N ALA A 39 -17.18 -11.35 -10.55
CA ALA A 39 -17.46 -12.71 -11.02
C ALA A 39 -16.22 -13.46 -11.50
N THR A 40 -15.17 -12.75 -11.93
CA THR A 40 -14.05 -13.40 -12.57
C THR A 40 -12.70 -13.06 -11.97
N GLU A 41 -12.59 -12.01 -11.17
CA GLU A 41 -11.27 -11.59 -10.72
C GLU A 41 -11.32 -10.76 -9.46
N VAL A 42 -10.17 -10.63 -8.80
CA VAL A 42 -10.02 -9.77 -7.65
C VAL A 42 -9.94 -8.33 -8.16
N VAL A 43 -10.72 -7.44 -7.57
CA VAL A 43 -10.71 -6.04 -7.98
C VAL A 43 -10.12 -5.12 -6.92
N GLN A 44 -10.08 -5.55 -5.67
CA GLN A 44 -9.61 -4.67 -4.61
C GLN A 44 -9.09 -5.51 -3.45
N ILE A 45 -7.98 -5.07 -2.87
CA ILE A 45 -7.41 -5.71 -1.68
C ILE A 45 -7.24 -4.61 -0.64
N ILE A 46 -7.83 -4.81 0.54
CA ILE A 46 -7.77 -3.84 1.62
C ILE A 46 -7.02 -4.47 2.78
N ALA A 47 -5.86 -3.93 3.09
CA ALA A 47 -5.03 -4.41 4.18
C ALA A 47 -5.06 -3.40 5.31
N SER A 48 -5.35 -3.86 6.53
CA SER A 48 -5.43 -2.96 7.65
C SER A 48 -4.51 -3.41 8.78
N MET A 49 -4.19 -2.44 9.65
CA MET A 49 -3.24 -2.69 10.71
C MET A 49 -3.77 -3.71 11.70
N ASN A 50 -2.84 -4.30 12.44
CA ASN A 50 -3.19 -5.23 13.49
C ASN A 50 -3.63 -4.44 14.71
N ALA A 51 -4.91 -4.60 15.10
CA ALA A 51 -5.46 -3.84 16.21
C ALA A 51 -4.85 -4.27 17.54
N ASP A 52 -4.36 -5.50 17.63
CA ASP A 52 -3.85 -6.00 18.90
C ASP A 52 -2.50 -5.42 19.28
N ASN A 53 -1.63 -5.17 18.29
CA ASN A 53 -0.29 -4.68 18.58
C ASN A 53 0.05 -3.40 17.84
N ASN A 54 -0.92 -2.82 17.14
CA ASN A 54 -0.73 -1.57 16.41
C ASN A 54 0.33 -1.64 15.31
N GLU A 55 0.62 -2.83 14.82
CA GLU A 55 1.52 -2.94 13.69
C GLU A 55 0.80 -2.51 12.42
N LEU A 56 1.43 -1.61 11.68
CA LEU A 56 0.86 -1.11 10.44
C LEU A 56 0.84 -2.19 9.38
N ALA A 57 -0.02 -2.01 8.38
CA ALA A 57 0.01 -2.88 7.21
C ALA A 57 1.21 -2.48 6.35
N HIS A 58 1.83 -3.46 5.72
CA HIS A 58 3.02 -3.26 4.89
C HIS A 58 2.80 -3.75 3.49
N TYR A 59 3.38 -3.04 2.54
CA TYR A 59 3.29 -3.36 1.13
C TYR A 59 4.69 -3.26 0.54
N GLN A 60 4.99 -4.15 -0.39
CA GLN A 60 6.27 -4.14 -1.07
C GLN A 60 6.08 -4.72 -2.47
N GLN A 61 6.68 -4.08 -3.47
CA GLN A 61 6.57 -4.55 -4.84
C GLN A 61 7.68 -3.93 -5.67
N GLU A 62 8.18 -4.67 -6.66
CA GLU A 62 9.13 -4.09 -7.60
C GLU A 62 8.39 -3.14 -8.54
N ALA A 63 9.01 -2.01 -8.82
CA ALA A 63 8.43 -1.04 -9.72
C ALA A 63 8.41 -1.59 -11.14
N ASP A 64 7.39 -1.21 -11.91
CA ASP A 64 7.21 -1.73 -13.25
C ASP A 64 8.35 -1.35 -14.18
N ASP A 65 9.03 -0.25 -13.91
CA ASP A 65 10.10 0.22 -14.77
C ASP A 65 11.47 -0.28 -14.31
N ASN A 66 11.49 -1.24 -13.43
CA ASN A 66 12.73 -1.80 -12.88
C ASN A 66 13.56 -0.79 -12.13
N GLU A 67 12.92 0.21 -11.58
CA GLU A 67 13.60 1.24 -10.82
C GLU A 67 13.82 0.86 -9.36
N GLY A 68 13.66 -0.39 -9.04
CA GLY A 68 13.91 -0.86 -7.71
C GLY A 68 12.65 -1.22 -6.97
N LEU A 69 12.76 -1.31 -5.66
CA LEU A 69 11.71 -1.81 -4.83
C LEU A 69 10.92 -0.66 -4.23
N VAL A 70 9.60 -0.78 -4.25
CA VAL A 70 8.72 0.18 -3.59
C VAL A 70 8.24 -0.45 -2.30
N LYS A 71 8.39 0.25 -1.19
CA LYS A 71 7.94 -0.20 0.12
C LYS A 71 7.02 0.83 0.72
N ALA A 72 5.97 0.39 1.36
CA ALA A 72 5.02 1.30 1.96
C ALA A 72 4.40 0.69 3.20
N HIS A 73 3.93 1.54 4.10
CA HIS A 73 3.13 1.08 5.21
C HIS A 73 2.13 2.15 5.60
N ALA A 74 1.05 1.74 6.23
CA ALA A 74 0.01 2.63 6.67
C ALA A 74 -0.95 1.86 7.56
N ARG A 75 -1.85 2.58 8.21
CA ARG A 75 -2.89 1.92 8.98
C ARG A 75 -3.85 1.19 8.05
N LEU A 76 -4.07 1.74 6.87
CA LEU A 76 -4.98 1.14 5.91
C LEU A 76 -4.37 1.28 4.52
N ILE A 77 -4.23 0.16 3.83
CA ILE A 77 -3.71 0.13 2.47
C ILE A 77 -4.79 -0.47 1.59
N THR A 78 -5.18 0.25 0.54
CA THR A 78 -6.14 -0.25 -0.43
C THR A 78 -5.46 -0.38 -1.77
N TYR A 79 -5.48 -1.57 -2.35
CA TYR A 79 -4.88 -1.82 -3.64
C TYR A 79 -5.99 -2.06 -4.64
N PHE A 80 -6.08 -1.19 -5.65
CA PHE A 80 -7.05 -1.32 -6.73
C PHE A 80 -6.35 -2.06 -7.85
N THR A 81 -6.65 -3.34 -7.97
CA THR A 81 -5.84 -4.22 -8.80
C THR A 81 -5.90 -3.87 -10.28
N GLN A 82 -7.06 -3.47 -10.76
CA GLN A 82 -7.22 -3.21 -12.19
C GLN A 82 -6.58 -1.89 -12.61
N GLN A 83 -6.63 -0.90 -11.75
CA GLN A 83 -6.02 0.39 -12.02
C GLN A 83 -4.55 0.43 -11.64
N GLU A 84 -4.06 -0.58 -10.92
CA GLU A 84 -2.70 -0.61 -10.40
C GLU A 84 -2.41 0.62 -9.55
N ARG A 85 -3.33 0.92 -8.65
CA ARG A 85 -3.20 2.07 -7.75
C ARG A 85 -3.30 1.61 -6.32
N ILE A 86 -2.57 2.33 -5.45
CA ILE A 86 -2.54 2.03 -4.04
C ILE A 86 -2.85 3.29 -3.27
N HIS A 87 -3.76 3.17 -2.32
CA HIS A 87 -4.08 4.28 -1.43
C HIS A 87 -3.62 3.91 -0.03
N LEU A 88 -2.85 4.81 0.58
CA LEU A 88 -2.34 4.64 1.93
C LEU A 88 -2.98 5.68 2.81
N ALA A 89 -3.59 5.26 3.89
CA ALA A 89 -4.27 6.19 4.80
C ALA A 89 -3.85 5.91 6.23
N GLY A 90 -3.53 6.96 6.96
CA GLY A 90 -3.14 6.87 8.36
C GLY A 90 -1.68 6.52 8.52
N SER A 91 -0.88 7.48 8.95
CA SER A 91 0.56 7.29 9.11
C SER A 91 1.18 6.70 7.84
N ALA A 92 0.78 7.25 6.69
CA ALA A 92 1.20 6.71 5.41
C ALA A 92 2.68 6.99 5.14
N PHE A 93 3.36 5.99 4.63
CA PHE A 93 4.77 6.09 4.28
C PHE A 93 4.99 5.30 3.00
N LEU A 94 5.74 5.88 2.08
CA LEU A 94 6.11 5.19 0.85
C LEU A 94 7.53 5.53 0.51
N GLU A 95 8.32 4.51 0.19
CA GLU A 95 9.70 4.66 -0.18
C GLU A 95 9.91 4.08 -1.57
N GLN A 96 10.48 4.86 -2.48
CA GLN A 96 10.82 4.34 -3.79
C GLN A 96 12.17 4.90 -4.17
N THR A 97 13.04 4.04 -4.63
CA THR A 97 14.41 4.29 -5.03
C THR A 97 15.12 5.32 -4.16
N ASN A 98 15.03 6.60 -4.47
CA ASN A 98 15.73 7.64 -3.72
C ASN A 98 14.79 8.59 -3.01
N ASP A 99 13.50 8.33 -3.03
CA ASP A 99 12.52 9.26 -2.49
C ASP A 99 11.70 8.60 -1.39
N THR A 100 11.35 9.37 -0.38
CA THR A 100 10.42 8.92 0.64
C THR A 100 9.29 9.93 0.78
N PHE A 101 8.09 9.41 1.02
CA PHE A 101 6.90 10.23 1.15
C PHE A 101 6.21 9.87 2.46
N ARG A 102 5.77 10.86 3.22
CA ARG A 102 5.07 10.64 4.48
C ARG A 102 3.89 11.57 4.57
N GLY A 103 2.80 11.09 5.10
CA GLY A 103 1.61 11.91 5.28
C GLY A 103 0.45 11.08 5.77
N GLU A 104 -0.73 11.72 5.81
CA GLU A 104 -1.91 11.02 6.26
C GLU A 104 -2.65 10.36 5.12
N LEU A 105 -2.44 10.81 3.90
CA LEU A 105 -3.10 10.23 2.76
C LEU A 105 -2.16 10.28 1.56
N LEU A 106 -1.95 9.14 0.95
CA LEU A 106 -1.00 9.03 -0.13
C LEU A 106 -1.57 8.09 -1.18
N HIS A 107 -1.53 8.52 -2.43
CA HIS A 107 -1.98 7.70 -3.55
C HIS A 107 -0.80 7.43 -4.46
N TYR A 108 -0.60 6.17 -4.81
CA TYR A 108 0.52 5.76 -5.63
C TYR A 108 0.01 5.02 -6.85
N ASP A 109 0.48 5.42 -8.02
CA ASP A 109 0.16 4.76 -9.27
C ASP A 109 1.34 3.86 -9.63
N VAL A 110 1.15 2.55 -9.56
CA VAL A 110 2.24 1.60 -9.76
C VAL A 110 2.79 1.67 -11.18
N ALA A 111 1.89 1.78 -12.15
CA ALA A 111 2.31 1.74 -13.55
C ALA A 111 3.16 2.94 -13.93
N SER A 112 2.79 4.12 -13.46
CA SER A 112 3.51 5.34 -13.82
C SER A 112 4.58 5.74 -12.82
N GLY A 113 4.51 5.16 -11.61
CA GLY A 113 5.43 5.53 -10.55
C GLY A 113 5.15 6.87 -9.91
N THR A 114 3.97 7.44 -10.13
CA THR A 114 3.66 8.76 -9.60
C THR A 114 3.02 8.66 -8.23
N VAL A 115 3.31 9.65 -7.39
CA VAL A 115 2.82 9.73 -6.02
C VAL A 115 2.06 11.03 -5.85
N ASP A 116 0.85 10.93 -5.31
CA ASP A 116 0.05 12.09 -4.95
C ASP A 116 -0.07 12.10 -3.44
N LEU A 117 0.47 13.12 -2.82
CA LEU A 117 0.57 13.20 -1.38
C LEU A 117 -0.26 14.35 -0.85
N LYS A 118 -1.10 14.06 0.12
CA LYS A 118 -1.93 15.09 0.72
C LYS A 118 -1.54 15.24 2.18
N GLY A 119 -1.21 16.47 2.55
CA GLY A 119 -0.89 16.78 3.94
C GLY A 119 0.36 16.10 4.45
N GLY A 120 1.40 16.06 3.64
CA GLY A 120 2.60 15.37 4.05
C GLY A 120 3.85 15.97 3.45
N THR A 121 4.92 15.22 3.51
CA THR A 121 6.22 15.67 3.05
C THR A 121 6.87 14.62 2.16
N LYS A 122 7.71 15.11 1.27
CA LYS A 122 8.54 14.25 0.44
C LYS A 122 10.00 14.55 0.75
N GLU A 123 10.79 13.51 0.84
CA GLU A 123 12.22 13.66 1.07
C GLU A 123 12.99 12.87 0.02
N ASN A 124 14.08 13.45 -0.46
CA ASN A 124 14.98 12.74 -1.35
C ASN A 124 15.98 12.00 -0.50
N GLY A 125 15.83 10.70 -0.44
CA GLY A 125 16.62 9.89 0.47
C GLY A 125 18.10 9.96 0.23
N GLY A 126 18.51 10.18 -1.00
CA GLY A 126 19.91 10.17 -1.31
C GLY A 126 20.67 11.40 -0.85
N ARG A 127 19.97 12.49 -0.53
CA ARG A 127 20.66 13.72 -0.17
C ARG A 127 20.87 13.87 1.30
N GLY A 128 19.96 13.38 2.06
CA GLY A 128 20.12 13.45 3.50
C GLY A 128 19.98 14.81 4.11
N ASN A 129 19.68 15.83 3.37
CA ASN A 129 19.58 17.15 3.97
C ASN A 129 18.15 17.57 4.24
N GLY A 130 17.21 16.71 4.00
CA GLY A 130 15.86 16.98 4.41
C GLY A 130 15.19 18.15 3.75
N VAL A 131 15.65 18.54 2.61
CA VAL A 131 15.04 19.66 1.95
C VAL A 131 13.68 19.24 1.39
N LEU A 132 12.66 20.01 1.73
CA LEU A 132 11.34 19.72 1.25
C LEU A 132 11.09 20.44 -0.04
N THR A 133 10.38 19.82 -0.93
CA THR A 133 9.96 20.46 -2.12
C THR A 133 8.48 20.47 -2.13
N PRO A 134 7.93 21.38 -1.41
CA PRO A 134 6.48 21.36 -1.24
C PRO A 134 5.73 21.52 -2.51
N LYS A 135 6.34 22.07 -3.44
CA LYS A 135 5.69 22.26 -4.61
C LYS A 135 5.72 21.20 -5.47
N SER A 136 6.21 20.51 -5.22
CA SER A 136 6.11 19.59 -6.12
C SER A 136 4.78 19.18 -6.45
N LYS A 137 4.52 19.97 -6.42
CA LYS A 137 3.51 19.91 -6.58
C LYS A 137 3.06 19.95 -7.48
N LYS A 138 3.33 19.93 -7.86
CA LYS A 138 2.95 19.94 -8.43
C LYS A 138 2.73 19.56 -8.71
#